data_5c4c88c91c96593dc1dab0bcb07869e3
#
_entry.id   5c4c88c91c96593dc1dab0bcb07869e3
#
_cell.length_a   1.000
_cell.length_b   1.000
_cell.length_c   1.000
_cell.angle_alpha   90.00
_cell.angle_beta   90.00
_cell.angle_gamma   90.00
#
_symmetry.space_group_name_H-M   'P 1'
#
loop_
_entity.id
_entity.type
_entity.pdbx_description
1 polymer ?
#
loop_
_entity_poly.entity_id
_entity_poly.type
_entity_poly.pdbx_seq_one_letter_code
_entity_poly.pdbx_strand_id
1 'polypeptide(L)'
;LAPPSKTCPPGRKSFGGIFDYDAKFERLRTVNASLEDPNVWNDPKKAQELGKEKKSLDSVVLTLQKLTGELADNTELYEMSKEEGDEAGLETIEGETAKLQPLIEELEFRRMFSNEADPLNCFVDIQAGAGGTEACDWASMLLRQYLKYAERKGFKTTVEEETPGDVAGIKSATIKIEGEYAYGLLRTETGVHRLVRKSPFDSSGGRHTSFASLFVYPEIDDSIEININPSDVRTDTYRASGAGGQHINKTDSAVRLTHIPTGIVVQCQDGRSQHSNRDVAWQRLRSRLYDYEMRKRMEEQQKLEDTKTDVGWGHQIRSYVLDNSRIKDLRTNVEVSATQKVLDGDLDVFIEASLKQGV
;
A
#
# COMPACT_ATOMS: atom_id res chain seq x y z
N LEU A 1 8.71 19.11 37.30
CA LEU A 1 7.82 18.64 36.25
C LEU A 1 7.63 19.79 35.26
N ALA A 2 8.17 19.68 34.05
CA ALA A 2 7.93 20.65 33.00
C ALA A 2 6.46 20.52 32.56
N PRO A 3 5.72 21.58 32.36
CA PRO A 3 4.33 21.52 31.97
C PRO A 3 4.22 20.85 30.57
N PRO A 4 3.32 19.90 30.36
CA PRO A 4 3.15 19.21 29.11
C PRO A 4 2.82 20.14 27.93
N SER A 5 2.26 21.32 28.23
CA SER A 5 1.90 22.34 27.26
C SER A 5 3.08 23.09 26.61
N LYS A 6 4.27 23.11 27.23
CA LYS A 6 5.42 23.86 26.67
C LYS A 6 6.15 23.13 25.54
N THR A 7 5.95 21.83 25.41
CA THR A 7 6.54 21.03 24.32
C THR A 7 5.65 20.93 23.07
N CYS A 8 4.39 21.35 23.17
CA CYS A 8 3.43 21.25 22.05
C CYS A 8 3.47 22.37 20.99
N PRO A 9 3.76 23.67 21.29
CA PRO A 9 3.73 24.72 20.27
C PRO A 9 4.65 24.49 19.05
N PRO A 10 5.87 23.94 19.22
CA PRO A 10 6.70 23.61 18.06
C PRO A 10 6.12 22.46 17.22
N GLY A 11 5.41 21.50 17.84
CA GLY A 11 4.77 20.39 17.16
C GLY A 11 3.64 20.81 16.21
N ARG A 12 2.89 21.86 16.55
CA ARG A 12 1.78 22.37 15.73
C ARG A 12 2.22 22.78 14.33
N LYS A 13 3.30 23.55 14.21
CA LYS A 13 3.85 23.96 12.90
C LYS A 13 4.52 22.79 12.18
N SER A 14 5.13 21.87 12.93
CA SER A 14 5.74 20.67 12.39
C SER A 14 4.70 19.72 11.81
N PHE A 15 3.61 19.43 12.54
CA PHE A 15 2.55 18.54 12.05
C PHE A 15 1.80 19.10 10.83
N GLY A 16 1.45 20.39 10.84
CA GLY A 16 0.79 21.04 9.70
C GLY A 16 1.64 20.98 8.44
N GLY A 17 2.93 21.27 8.52
CA GLY A 17 3.87 21.23 7.39
C GLY A 17 4.15 19.81 6.90
N ILE A 18 4.21 18.82 7.80
CA ILE A 18 4.52 17.43 7.47
C ILE A 18 3.36 16.72 6.77
N PHE A 19 2.12 17.03 7.18
CA PHE A 19 0.91 16.44 6.60
C PHE A 19 0.35 17.24 5.41
N ASP A 20 1.03 18.31 4.99
CA ASP A 20 0.52 19.24 3.95
C ASP A 20 -0.93 19.67 4.25
N TYR A 21 -1.17 20.11 5.50
CA TYR A 21 -2.51 20.42 5.98
C TYR A 21 -3.26 21.36 5.05
N ASP A 22 -2.63 22.44 4.64
CA ASP A 22 -3.27 23.46 3.77
C ASP A 22 -3.66 22.86 2.41
N ALA A 23 -2.77 22.07 1.81
CA ALA A 23 -3.03 21.40 0.54
C ALA A 23 -4.15 20.36 0.67
N LYS A 24 -4.16 19.57 1.75
CA LYS A 24 -5.21 18.59 2.03
C LYS A 24 -6.55 19.24 2.35
N PHE A 25 -6.53 20.34 3.06
CA PHE A 25 -7.74 21.12 3.38
C PHE A 25 -8.37 21.71 2.11
N GLU A 26 -7.58 22.32 1.23
CA GLU A 26 -8.06 22.83 -0.06
C GLU A 26 -8.55 21.70 -0.98
N ARG A 27 -7.85 20.57 -0.98
CA ARG A 27 -8.30 19.38 -1.73
C ARG A 27 -9.63 18.87 -1.20
N LEU A 28 -9.80 18.81 0.12
CA LEU A 28 -11.07 18.40 0.74
C LEU A 28 -12.22 19.32 0.36
N ARG A 29 -12.00 20.64 0.32
CA ARG A 29 -12.98 21.60 -0.17
C ARG A 29 -13.38 21.32 -1.62
N THR A 30 -12.40 21.04 -2.48
CA THR A 30 -12.63 20.70 -3.90
C THR A 30 -13.42 19.41 -4.04
N VAL A 31 -13.09 18.38 -3.28
CA VAL A 31 -13.80 17.09 -3.28
C VAL A 31 -15.24 17.25 -2.79
N ASN A 32 -15.45 18.00 -1.72
CA ASN A 32 -16.80 18.29 -1.21
C ASN A 32 -17.65 19.04 -2.26
N ALA A 33 -17.09 20.07 -2.89
CA ALA A 33 -17.77 20.80 -3.97
C ALA A 33 -18.11 19.89 -5.16
N SER A 34 -17.20 18.97 -5.50
CA SER A 34 -17.44 17.99 -6.57
C SER A 34 -18.55 17.00 -6.22
N LEU A 35 -18.66 16.57 -4.96
CA LEU A 35 -19.71 15.65 -4.49
C LEU A 35 -21.08 16.34 -4.36
N GLU A 36 -21.12 17.68 -4.25
CA GLU A 36 -22.36 18.47 -4.28
C GLU A 36 -22.89 18.65 -5.71
N ASP A 37 -22.07 18.44 -6.74
CA ASP A 37 -22.49 18.50 -8.14
C ASP A 37 -23.35 17.28 -8.50
N PRO A 38 -24.65 17.47 -8.90
CA PRO A 38 -25.51 16.35 -9.27
C PRO A 38 -24.96 15.47 -10.41
N ASN A 39 -24.13 16.03 -11.29
CA ASN A 39 -23.57 15.31 -12.42
C ASN A 39 -22.56 14.23 -12.02
N VAL A 40 -21.92 14.36 -10.88
CA VAL A 40 -20.97 13.34 -10.36
C VAL A 40 -21.67 12.03 -10.04
N TRP A 41 -22.93 12.09 -9.59
CA TRP A 41 -23.74 10.92 -9.25
C TRP A 41 -24.21 10.11 -10.46
N ASN A 42 -24.08 10.66 -11.66
CA ASN A 42 -24.32 9.95 -12.91
C ASN A 42 -23.17 8.98 -13.27
N ASP A 43 -22.01 9.13 -12.64
CA ASP A 43 -20.87 8.22 -12.74
C ASP A 43 -20.58 7.58 -11.38
N PRO A 44 -21.11 6.36 -11.11
CA PRO A 44 -20.96 5.69 -9.81
C PRO A 44 -19.50 5.44 -9.41
N LYS A 45 -18.60 5.18 -10.38
CA LYS A 45 -17.19 4.96 -10.10
C LYS A 45 -16.51 6.22 -9.59
N LYS A 46 -16.72 7.33 -10.29
CA LYS A 46 -16.17 8.64 -9.91
C LYS A 46 -16.70 9.11 -8.57
N ALA A 47 -17.98 8.91 -8.30
CA ALA A 47 -18.58 9.21 -7.00
C ALA A 47 -17.99 8.36 -5.89
N GLN A 48 -17.72 7.08 -6.14
CA GLN A 48 -17.08 6.17 -5.18
C GLN A 48 -15.61 6.54 -4.90
N GLU A 49 -14.85 6.90 -5.92
CA GLU A 49 -13.46 7.37 -5.77
C GLU A 49 -13.39 8.65 -4.96
N LEU A 50 -14.21 9.64 -5.29
CA LEU A 50 -14.31 10.89 -4.54
C LEU A 50 -14.78 10.66 -3.10
N GLY A 51 -15.69 9.72 -2.87
CA GLY A 51 -16.13 9.32 -1.53
C GLY A 51 -15.01 8.70 -0.69
N LYS A 52 -14.18 7.84 -1.28
CA LYS A 52 -12.98 7.27 -0.63
C LYS A 52 -11.94 8.35 -0.34
N GLU A 53 -11.66 9.21 -1.31
CA GLU A 53 -10.74 10.34 -1.15
C GLU A 53 -11.20 11.26 -0.03
N LYS A 54 -12.49 11.63 -0.01
CA LYS A 54 -13.11 12.43 1.06
C LYS A 54 -12.88 11.79 2.42
N LYS A 55 -13.21 10.52 2.59
CA LYS A 55 -13.04 9.80 3.85
C LYS A 55 -11.59 9.83 4.35
N SER A 56 -10.64 9.65 3.46
CA SER A 56 -9.21 9.71 3.78
C SER A 56 -8.78 11.12 4.20
N LEU A 57 -9.20 12.15 3.46
CA LEU A 57 -8.89 13.55 3.77
C LEU A 57 -9.57 14.03 5.05
N ASP A 58 -10.85 13.71 5.25
CA ASP A 58 -11.60 14.04 6.47
C ASP A 58 -10.91 13.47 7.70
N SER A 59 -10.46 12.22 7.65
CA SER A 59 -9.82 11.58 8.80
C SER A 59 -8.53 12.30 9.24
N VAL A 60 -7.75 12.82 8.32
CA VAL A 60 -6.52 13.56 8.63
C VAL A 60 -6.83 15.00 9.02
N VAL A 61 -7.63 15.72 8.23
CA VAL A 61 -7.94 17.15 8.44
C VAL A 61 -8.71 17.36 9.74
N LEU A 62 -9.77 16.58 9.98
CA LEU A 62 -10.59 16.70 11.19
C LEU A 62 -9.81 16.31 12.43
N THR A 63 -8.97 15.28 12.38
CA THR A 63 -8.12 14.87 13.49
C THR A 63 -7.10 15.96 13.83
N LEU A 64 -6.48 16.58 12.82
CA LEU A 64 -5.55 17.70 13.04
C LEU A 64 -6.24 18.95 13.59
N GLN A 65 -7.44 19.27 13.10
CA GLN A 65 -8.22 20.39 13.63
C GLN A 65 -8.60 20.18 15.09
N LYS A 66 -9.13 18.99 15.41
CA LYS A 66 -9.48 18.60 16.78
C LYS A 66 -8.28 18.68 17.70
N LEU A 67 -7.17 18.03 17.32
CA LEU A 67 -5.93 18.03 18.10
C LEU A 67 -5.41 19.45 18.34
N THR A 68 -5.42 20.28 17.29
CA THR A 68 -4.97 21.67 17.38
C THR A 68 -5.85 22.51 18.31
N GLY A 69 -7.18 22.36 18.23
CA GLY A 69 -8.15 23.05 19.08
C GLY A 69 -8.00 22.64 20.55
N GLU A 70 -8.04 21.34 20.83
CA GLU A 70 -7.93 20.81 22.19
C GLU A 70 -6.58 21.13 22.85
N LEU A 71 -5.47 21.13 22.11
CA LEU A 71 -4.17 21.55 22.63
C LEU A 71 -4.12 23.04 22.95
N ALA A 72 -4.76 23.90 22.15
CA ALA A 72 -4.85 25.33 22.41
C ALA A 72 -5.67 25.60 23.67
N ASP A 73 -6.84 24.95 23.77
CA ASP A 73 -7.74 25.09 24.93
C ASP A 73 -7.06 24.58 26.21
N ASN A 74 -6.43 23.43 26.18
CA ASN A 74 -5.70 22.88 27.33
C ASN A 74 -4.51 23.75 27.73
N THR A 75 -3.86 24.41 26.78
CA THR A 75 -2.76 25.34 27.08
C THR A 75 -3.26 26.56 27.81
N GLU A 76 -4.36 27.15 27.37
CA GLU A 76 -4.98 28.33 28.00
C GLU A 76 -5.47 27.99 29.43
N LEU A 77 -6.19 26.88 29.58
CA LEU A 77 -6.67 26.40 30.87
C LEU A 77 -5.51 26.09 31.84
N TYR A 78 -4.43 25.53 31.34
CA TYR A 78 -3.24 25.24 32.13
C TYR A 78 -2.62 26.53 32.69
N GLU A 79 -2.48 27.56 31.85
CA GLU A 79 -1.93 28.84 32.27
C GLU A 79 -2.84 29.50 33.33
N MET A 80 -4.15 29.49 33.16
CA MET A 80 -5.13 29.98 34.11
C MET A 80 -5.05 29.24 35.45
N SER A 81 -5.12 27.92 35.47
CA SER A 81 -5.05 27.12 36.69
C SER A 81 -3.72 27.28 37.42
N LYS A 82 -2.65 27.52 36.69
CA LYS A 82 -1.34 27.82 37.28
C LYS A 82 -1.29 29.18 37.97
N GLU A 83 -1.92 30.19 37.36
CA GLU A 83 -2.01 31.52 37.94
C GLU A 83 -2.87 31.54 39.22
N GLU A 84 -3.94 30.76 39.24
CA GLU A 84 -4.86 30.61 40.34
C GLU A 84 -4.36 29.65 41.44
N GLY A 85 -3.29 28.89 41.20
CA GLY A 85 -2.76 27.88 42.10
C GLY A 85 -3.66 26.66 42.31
N ASP A 86 -4.52 26.36 41.29
CA ASP A 86 -5.46 25.22 41.30
C ASP A 86 -4.74 23.93 40.90
N GLU A 87 -4.23 23.20 41.90
CA GLU A 87 -3.55 21.90 41.66
C GLU A 87 -4.49 20.83 41.08
N ALA A 88 -5.76 20.79 41.47
CA ALA A 88 -6.73 19.84 40.96
C ALA A 88 -7.08 20.13 39.51
N GLY A 89 -7.18 21.39 39.12
CA GLY A 89 -7.33 21.81 37.73
C GLY A 89 -6.14 21.41 36.86
N LEU A 90 -4.92 21.59 37.36
CA LEU A 90 -3.70 21.16 36.65
C LEU A 90 -3.66 19.67 36.40
N GLU A 91 -4.00 18.82 37.37
CA GLU A 91 -4.04 17.36 37.22
C GLU A 91 -5.09 16.93 36.21
N THR A 92 -6.25 17.61 36.22
CA THR A 92 -7.32 17.34 35.25
C THR A 92 -6.87 17.63 33.80
N ILE A 93 -6.19 18.76 33.59
CA ILE A 93 -5.70 19.18 32.26
C ILE A 93 -4.58 18.25 31.78
N GLU A 94 -3.70 17.81 32.68
CA GLU A 94 -2.69 16.79 32.36
C GLU A 94 -3.34 15.47 31.87
N GLY A 95 -4.41 15.03 32.54
CA GLY A 95 -5.19 13.86 32.13
C GLY A 95 -5.87 14.03 30.78
N GLU A 96 -6.46 15.21 30.51
CA GLU A 96 -7.06 15.50 29.20
C GLU A 96 -6.00 15.55 28.07
N THR A 97 -4.85 16.17 28.34
CA THR A 97 -3.74 16.23 27.38
C THR A 97 -3.19 14.84 27.08
N ALA A 98 -3.10 13.96 28.07
CA ALA A 98 -2.67 12.58 27.88
C ALA A 98 -3.60 11.78 26.96
N LYS A 99 -4.89 12.09 26.91
CA LYS A 99 -5.86 11.46 25.99
C LYS A 99 -5.62 11.81 24.53
N LEU A 100 -4.89 12.89 24.24
CA LEU A 100 -4.52 13.29 22.89
C LEU A 100 -3.32 12.52 22.34
N GLN A 101 -2.52 11.88 23.20
CA GLN A 101 -1.33 11.14 22.84
C GLN A 101 -1.62 10.02 21.80
N PRO A 102 -2.67 9.18 21.95
CA PRO A 102 -3.00 8.16 20.96
C PRO A 102 -3.36 8.73 19.59
N LEU A 103 -3.99 9.91 19.53
CA LEU A 103 -4.31 10.59 18.27
C LEU A 103 -3.04 11.08 17.55
N ILE A 104 -2.07 11.57 18.29
CA ILE A 104 -0.77 11.97 17.74
C ILE A 104 -0.04 10.75 17.18
N GLU A 105 -0.01 9.66 17.93
CA GLU A 105 0.62 8.39 17.53
C GLU A 105 -0.03 7.82 16.28
N GLU A 106 -1.36 7.88 16.17
CA GLU A 106 -2.07 7.46 14.98
C GLU A 106 -1.72 8.31 13.74
N LEU A 107 -1.62 9.62 13.89
CA LEU A 107 -1.21 10.51 12.81
C LEU A 107 0.24 10.27 12.39
N GLU A 108 1.14 10.07 13.34
CA GLU A 108 2.54 9.72 13.05
C GLU A 108 2.63 8.38 12.34
N PHE A 109 1.84 7.40 12.74
CA PHE A 109 1.75 6.10 12.08
C PHE A 109 1.28 6.22 10.63
N ARG A 110 0.21 7.00 10.37
CA ARG A 110 -0.28 7.24 9.00
C ARG A 110 0.76 7.92 8.10
N ARG A 111 1.61 8.76 8.66
CA ARG A 111 2.70 9.40 7.91
C ARG A 111 3.70 8.40 7.34
N MET A 112 3.87 7.26 7.97
CA MET A 112 4.81 6.23 7.54
C MET A 112 4.38 5.55 6.24
N PHE A 113 3.11 5.66 5.86
CA PHE A 113 2.58 5.15 4.61
C PHE A 113 2.78 6.17 3.48
N SER A 114 4.00 6.18 2.93
CA SER A 114 4.40 7.10 1.86
C SER A 114 4.37 6.47 0.46
N ASN A 115 4.16 5.15 0.37
CA ASN A 115 4.09 4.44 -0.90
C ASN A 115 2.66 4.48 -1.45
N GLU A 116 2.53 4.76 -2.73
CA GLU A 116 1.25 4.82 -3.44
C GLU A 116 0.45 3.51 -3.33
N ALA A 117 1.13 2.38 -3.25
CA ALA A 117 0.52 1.06 -3.10
C ALA A 117 0.10 0.71 -1.65
N ASP A 118 0.53 1.48 -0.64
CA ASP A 118 0.27 1.16 0.77
C ASP A 118 -1.22 0.93 1.13
N PRO A 119 -2.19 1.67 0.57
CA PRO A 119 -3.60 1.45 0.86
C PRO A 119 -4.19 0.15 0.29
N LEU A 120 -3.47 -0.52 -0.60
CA LEU A 120 -3.97 -1.68 -1.34
C LEU A 120 -4.02 -2.95 -0.48
N ASN A 121 -4.78 -3.93 -0.97
CA ASN A 121 -4.68 -5.31 -0.51
C ASN A 121 -3.32 -5.89 -0.90
N CYS A 122 -2.93 -6.99 -0.29
CA CYS A 122 -1.67 -7.64 -0.62
C CYS A 122 -1.79 -9.15 -0.75
N PHE A 123 -0.81 -9.71 -1.44
CA PHE A 123 -0.49 -11.13 -1.42
C PHE A 123 0.77 -11.35 -0.59
N VAL A 124 0.83 -12.47 0.10
CA VAL A 124 1.99 -12.90 0.86
C VAL A 124 2.38 -14.30 0.41
N ASP A 125 3.55 -14.40 -0.21
CA ASP A 125 4.14 -15.67 -0.61
C ASP A 125 5.11 -16.13 0.48
N ILE A 126 4.95 -17.36 0.93
CA ILE A 126 5.80 -18.00 1.92
C ILE A 126 6.45 -19.21 1.28
N GLN A 127 7.77 -19.34 1.40
CA GLN A 127 8.53 -20.46 0.88
C GLN A 127 9.46 -21.03 1.94
N ALA A 128 9.44 -22.34 2.11
CA ALA A 128 10.42 -23.03 2.93
C ALA A 128 11.81 -22.92 2.30
N GLY A 129 12.79 -22.54 3.12
CA GLY A 129 14.19 -22.48 2.71
C GLY A 129 14.95 -23.77 3.01
N ALA A 130 16.26 -23.64 3.23
CA ALA A 130 17.10 -24.76 3.63
C ALA A 130 16.73 -25.28 5.02
N GLY A 131 16.65 -26.58 5.21
CA GLY A 131 16.35 -27.25 6.49
C GLY A 131 15.37 -28.43 6.38
N GLY A 132 14.97 -28.85 5.18
CA GLY A 132 14.11 -30.01 4.97
C GLY A 132 12.76 -29.92 5.67
N THR A 133 12.36 -30.97 6.36
CA THR A 133 11.06 -31.03 7.09
C THR A 133 10.91 -29.92 8.13
N GLU A 134 11.97 -29.54 8.82
CA GLU A 134 11.98 -28.46 9.79
C GLU A 134 11.70 -27.10 9.13
N ALA A 135 12.25 -26.84 7.95
CA ALA A 135 11.95 -25.62 7.20
C ALA A 135 10.52 -25.59 6.69
N CYS A 136 9.95 -26.72 6.27
CA CYS A 136 8.56 -26.83 5.88
C CYS A 136 7.60 -26.56 7.06
N ASP A 137 7.94 -27.05 8.25
CA ASP A 137 7.18 -26.77 9.45
C ASP A 137 7.28 -25.29 9.84
N TRP A 138 8.48 -24.72 9.74
CA TRP A 138 8.69 -23.28 9.96
C TRP A 138 7.86 -22.42 9.01
N ALA A 139 7.81 -22.75 7.73
CA ALA A 139 6.96 -22.05 6.76
C ALA A 139 5.48 -22.14 7.14
N SER A 140 5.00 -23.28 7.63
CA SER A 140 3.65 -23.45 8.16
C SER A 140 3.38 -22.58 9.40
N MET A 141 4.37 -22.47 10.29
CA MET A 141 4.27 -21.58 11.47
C MET A 141 4.17 -20.12 11.06
N LEU A 142 4.94 -19.68 10.05
CA LEU A 142 4.83 -18.33 9.52
C LEU A 142 3.48 -18.08 8.86
N LEU A 143 2.96 -19.03 8.08
CA LEU A 143 1.63 -18.93 7.49
C LEU A 143 0.58 -18.68 8.59
N ARG A 144 0.59 -19.48 9.64
CA ARG A 144 -0.31 -19.31 10.79
C ARG A 144 -0.12 -17.94 11.45
N GLN A 145 1.11 -17.49 11.63
CA GLN A 145 1.43 -16.19 12.25
C GLN A 145 0.80 -15.02 11.48
N TYR A 146 0.92 -15.00 10.15
CA TYR A 146 0.36 -13.93 9.34
C TYR A 146 -1.16 -14.01 9.19
N LEU A 147 -1.74 -15.21 9.18
CA LEU A 147 -3.19 -15.39 9.26
C LEU A 147 -3.74 -14.83 10.58
N LYS A 148 -3.06 -15.11 11.69
CA LYS A 148 -3.44 -14.58 13.02
C LYS A 148 -3.24 -13.06 13.11
N TYR A 149 -2.19 -12.53 12.51
CA TYR A 149 -2.00 -11.09 12.42
C TYR A 149 -3.15 -10.42 11.66
N ALA A 150 -3.52 -10.95 10.50
CA ALA A 150 -4.62 -10.44 9.71
C ALA A 150 -5.96 -10.52 10.46
N GLU A 151 -6.21 -11.61 11.17
CA GLU A 151 -7.39 -11.76 12.03
C GLU A 151 -7.44 -10.66 13.12
N ARG A 152 -6.33 -10.39 13.77
CA ARG A 152 -6.22 -9.32 14.79
C ARG A 152 -6.48 -7.92 14.23
N LYS A 153 -6.09 -7.68 12.97
CA LYS A 153 -6.34 -6.40 12.27
C LYS A 153 -7.74 -6.31 11.65
N GLY A 154 -8.53 -7.37 11.71
CA GLY A 154 -9.84 -7.43 11.08
C GLY A 154 -9.79 -7.54 9.56
N PHE A 155 -8.67 -8.02 9.01
CA PHE A 155 -8.50 -8.24 7.59
C PHE A 155 -9.11 -9.58 7.17
N LYS A 156 -9.66 -9.61 5.95
CA LYS A 156 -10.10 -10.85 5.34
C LYS A 156 -8.91 -11.57 4.70
N THR A 157 -8.82 -12.87 4.91
CA THR A 157 -7.75 -13.71 4.36
C THR A 157 -8.30 -14.82 3.49
N THR A 158 -7.59 -15.14 2.41
CA THR A 158 -7.88 -16.26 1.52
C THR A 158 -6.56 -16.96 1.21
N VAL A 159 -6.50 -18.27 1.44
CA VAL A 159 -5.38 -19.09 1.01
C VAL A 159 -5.61 -19.42 -0.47
N GLU A 160 -4.77 -18.84 -1.35
CA GLU A 160 -4.89 -19.02 -2.81
C GLU A 160 -4.23 -20.33 -3.25
N GLU A 161 -3.02 -20.57 -2.76
CA GLU A 161 -2.24 -21.76 -3.09
C GLU A 161 -1.53 -22.27 -1.84
N GLU A 162 -1.43 -23.58 -1.71
CA GLU A 162 -0.68 -24.24 -0.66
C GLU A 162 -0.08 -25.55 -1.21
N THR A 163 1.23 -25.68 -1.10
CA THR A 163 1.95 -26.90 -1.46
C THR A 163 2.45 -27.57 -0.17
N PRO A 164 1.93 -28.73 0.19
CA PRO A 164 2.33 -29.42 1.42
C PRO A 164 3.78 -29.90 1.35
N GLY A 165 4.42 -29.99 2.53
CA GLY A 165 5.71 -30.65 2.68
C GLY A 165 5.59 -32.17 2.53
N ASP A 166 6.69 -32.85 2.27
CA ASP A 166 6.70 -34.29 2.06
C ASP A 166 6.34 -35.09 3.33
N VAL A 167 6.72 -34.56 4.49
CA VAL A 167 6.51 -35.20 5.81
C VAL A 167 5.64 -34.34 6.73
N ALA A 168 5.92 -33.04 6.77
CA ALA A 168 5.20 -32.08 7.61
C ALA A 168 5.30 -30.67 7.01
N GLY A 169 4.41 -29.78 7.46
CA GLY A 169 4.41 -28.37 7.07
C GLY A 169 4.08 -28.13 5.60
N ILE A 170 4.56 -27.03 5.08
CA ILE A 170 4.35 -26.59 3.70
C ILE A 170 5.66 -26.27 3.00
N LYS A 171 5.76 -26.57 1.71
CA LYS A 171 6.86 -26.11 0.85
C LYS A 171 6.67 -24.65 0.47
N SER A 172 5.46 -24.27 0.13
CA SER A 172 5.09 -22.91 -0.21
C SER A 172 3.61 -22.66 0.06
N ALA A 173 3.24 -21.41 0.28
CA ALA A 173 1.87 -20.95 0.32
C ALA A 173 1.77 -19.52 -0.17
N THR A 174 0.64 -19.19 -0.79
CA THR A 174 0.25 -17.83 -1.16
C THR A 174 -1.06 -17.48 -0.49
N ILE A 175 -1.08 -16.43 0.29
CA ILE A 175 -2.29 -15.90 0.93
C ILE A 175 -2.60 -14.50 0.41
N LYS A 176 -3.89 -14.26 0.17
CA LYS A 176 -4.42 -12.93 -0.10
C LYS A 176 -4.92 -12.31 1.19
N ILE A 177 -4.51 -11.09 1.47
CA ILE A 177 -4.95 -10.32 2.64
C ILE A 177 -5.64 -9.05 2.15
N GLU A 178 -6.93 -8.95 2.44
CA GLU A 178 -7.78 -7.85 2.01
C GLU A 178 -8.12 -6.95 3.21
N GLY A 179 -7.71 -5.70 3.14
CA GLY A 179 -7.98 -4.71 4.16
C GLY A 179 -7.32 -3.38 3.85
N GLU A 180 -7.80 -2.34 4.52
CA GLU A 180 -7.23 -1.00 4.36
C GLU A 180 -5.80 -0.97 4.89
N TYR A 181 -4.83 -0.55 4.03
CA TYR A 181 -3.40 -0.53 4.33
C TYR A 181 -2.77 -1.90 4.60
N ALA A 182 -3.37 -2.99 4.12
CA ALA A 182 -2.80 -4.32 4.29
C ALA A 182 -1.39 -4.43 3.70
N TYR A 183 -1.18 -3.92 2.48
CA TYR A 183 0.14 -3.88 1.87
C TYR A 183 1.11 -2.96 2.64
N GLY A 184 0.68 -1.76 2.99
CA GLY A 184 1.52 -0.81 3.72
C GLY A 184 2.03 -1.34 5.05
N LEU A 185 1.21 -2.07 5.79
CA LEU A 185 1.58 -2.71 7.05
C LEU A 185 2.56 -3.87 6.86
N LEU A 186 2.36 -4.69 5.83
CA LEU A 186 3.09 -5.94 5.65
C LEU A 186 4.29 -5.84 4.71
N ARG A 187 4.41 -4.80 3.90
CA ARG A 187 5.49 -4.67 2.90
C ARG A 187 6.90 -4.81 3.49
N THR A 188 7.11 -4.35 4.71
CA THR A 188 8.40 -4.45 5.41
C THR A 188 8.70 -5.84 5.95
N GLU A 189 7.76 -6.77 5.91
CA GLU A 189 7.95 -8.16 6.34
C GLU A 189 8.63 -9.04 5.28
N THR A 190 8.83 -8.50 4.08
CA THR A 190 9.54 -9.19 2.99
C THR A 190 10.98 -9.46 3.37
N GLY A 191 11.40 -10.72 3.28
CA GLY A 191 12.76 -11.14 3.58
C GLY A 191 12.85 -12.56 4.10
N VAL A 192 14.02 -12.92 4.60
CA VAL A 192 14.30 -14.25 5.18
C VAL A 192 14.09 -14.22 6.69
N HIS A 193 13.28 -15.16 7.17
CA HIS A 193 13.00 -15.37 8.59
C HIS A 193 13.70 -16.63 9.07
N ARG A 194 14.52 -16.50 10.10
CA ARG A 194 15.31 -17.58 10.69
C ARG A 194 14.62 -18.14 11.93
N LEU A 195 14.54 -19.47 12.01
CA LEU A 195 14.10 -20.18 13.20
C LEU A 195 15.27 -20.98 13.80
N VAL A 196 15.46 -20.86 15.10
CA VAL A 196 16.34 -21.72 15.90
C VAL A 196 15.55 -22.30 17.05
N ARG A 197 15.44 -23.61 17.09
CA ARG A 197 14.76 -24.36 18.17
C ARG A 197 15.28 -25.80 18.26
N LYS A 198 14.92 -26.46 19.34
CA LYS A 198 15.00 -27.94 19.40
C LYS A 198 13.94 -28.50 18.46
N SER A 199 14.38 -29.28 17.48
CA SER A 199 13.48 -29.83 16.47
C SER A 199 12.59 -30.91 17.03
N PRO A 200 11.25 -30.85 16.83
CA PRO A 200 10.36 -31.93 17.16
C PRO A 200 10.51 -33.16 16.25
N PHE A 201 11.22 -33.02 15.12
CA PHE A 201 11.46 -34.08 14.13
C PHE A 201 12.80 -34.78 14.36
N ASP A 202 13.61 -34.30 15.29
CA ASP A 202 14.89 -34.90 15.67
C ASP A 202 14.73 -35.65 16.98
N SER A 203 14.82 -36.98 16.91
CA SER A 203 14.70 -37.86 18.08
C SER A 203 15.83 -37.65 19.13
N SER A 204 16.96 -37.08 18.70
CA SER A 204 18.08 -36.73 19.62
C SER A 204 17.83 -35.41 20.37
N GLY A 205 16.77 -34.66 20.00
CA GLY A 205 16.46 -33.35 20.58
C GLY A 205 17.49 -32.28 20.23
N GLY A 206 18.19 -32.46 19.11
CA GLY A 206 19.16 -31.49 18.59
C GLY A 206 18.55 -30.13 18.26
N ARG A 207 19.41 -29.12 18.40
CA ARG A 207 19.07 -27.75 18.03
C ARG A 207 19.27 -27.54 16.53
N HIS A 208 18.21 -27.11 15.84
CA HIS A 208 18.23 -26.92 14.41
C HIS A 208 18.00 -25.46 14.04
N THR A 209 18.58 -25.06 12.91
CA THR A 209 18.36 -23.74 12.29
C THR A 209 17.67 -23.95 10.95
N SER A 210 16.56 -23.26 10.73
CA SER A 210 15.77 -23.30 9.51
C SER A 210 15.47 -21.91 9.01
N PHE A 211 15.27 -21.80 7.71
CA PHE A 211 14.95 -20.54 7.05
C PHE A 211 13.67 -20.68 6.25
N ALA A 212 12.91 -19.60 6.21
CA ALA A 212 11.79 -19.45 5.30
C ALA A 212 11.80 -18.02 4.75
N SER A 213 11.45 -17.86 3.50
CA SER A 213 11.34 -16.57 2.85
C SER A 213 9.89 -16.14 2.78
N LEU A 214 9.68 -14.84 2.98
CA LEU A 214 8.40 -14.18 2.86
C LEU A 214 8.51 -13.07 1.84
N PHE A 215 7.56 -13.00 0.93
CA PHE A 215 7.48 -11.94 -0.05
C PHE A 215 6.06 -11.34 -0.07
N VAL A 216 5.98 -10.03 0.12
CA VAL A 216 4.71 -9.29 0.13
C VAL A 216 4.65 -8.40 -1.11
N TYR A 217 3.56 -8.51 -1.86
CA TYR A 217 3.32 -7.67 -3.03
C TYR A 217 1.87 -7.19 -3.09
N PRO A 218 1.62 -6.01 -3.66
CA PRO A 218 0.29 -5.43 -3.68
C PRO A 218 -0.62 -6.14 -4.68
N GLU A 219 -1.92 -6.13 -4.40
CA GLU A 219 -2.94 -6.48 -5.37
C GLU A 219 -3.12 -5.32 -6.36
N ILE A 220 -2.74 -5.54 -7.61
CA ILE A 220 -2.93 -4.58 -8.70
C ILE A 220 -4.24 -4.92 -9.40
N ASP A 221 -5.09 -3.91 -9.64
CA ASP A 221 -6.33 -4.10 -10.40
C ASP A 221 -6.00 -4.44 -11.86
N ASP A 222 -6.49 -5.60 -12.33
CA ASP A 222 -6.31 -6.07 -13.72
C ASP A 222 -7.20 -5.35 -14.72
N SER A 223 -8.16 -4.55 -14.28
CA SER A 223 -9.01 -3.77 -15.16
C SER A 223 -8.25 -2.60 -15.77
N ILE A 224 -7.97 -2.68 -17.07
CA ILE A 224 -7.38 -1.59 -17.83
C ILE A 224 -8.52 -0.79 -18.47
N GLU A 225 -8.84 0.37 -17.89
CA GLU A 225 -9.67 1.37 -18.55
C GLU A 225 -8.78 2.27 -19.40
N ILE A 226 -8.98 2.20 -20.73
CA ILE A 226 -8.32 3.11 -21.67
C ILE A 226 -9.19 4.36 -21.83
N ASN A 227 -8.84 5.41 -21.10
CA ASN A 227 -9.42 6.73 -21.26
C ASN A 227 -8.52 7.56 -22.20
N ILE A 228 -8.97 7.74 -23.44
CA ILE A 228 -8.28 8.55 -24.43
C ILE A 228 -8.87 9.96 -24.38
N ASN A 229 -8.07 10.94 -23.95
CA ASN A 229 -8.45 12.33 -24.07
C ASN A 229 -8.28 12.75 -25.54
N PRO A 230 -9.35 13.21 -26.21
CA PRO A 230 -9.27 13.65 -27.60
C PRO A 230 -8.24 14.76 -27.88
N SER A 231 -7.94 15.60 -26.88
CA SER A 231 -6.91 16.63 -26.99
C SER A 231 -5.49 16.09 -27.09
N ASP A 232 -5.24 14.84 -26.65
CA ASP A 232 -3.96 14.18 -26.71
C ASP A 232 -3.74 13.43 -28.03
N VAL A 233 -4.77 13.44 -28.90
CA VAL A 233 -4.75 12.74 -30.20
C VAL A 233 -4.73 13.74 -31.34
N ARG A 234 -3.62 13.77 -32.04
CA ARG A 234 -3.50 14.51 -33.29
C ARG A 234 -4.08 13.71 -34.43
N THR A 235 -4.98 14.31 -35.21
CA THR A 235 -5.63 13.70 -36.38
C THR A 235 -5.11 14.35 -37.65
N ASP A 236 -4.51 13.55 -38.53
CA ASP A 236 -4.06 13.97 -39.85
C ASP A 236 -4.85 13.20 -40.92
N THR A 237 -5.31 13.90 -41.94
CA THR A 237 -5.97 13.29 -43.11
C THR A 237 -5.03 13.38 -44.32
N TYR A 238 -4.98 12.35 -45.12
CA TYR A 238 -4.12 12.28 -46.29
C TYR A 238 -4.73 11.41 -47.40
N ARG A 239 -4.12 11.48 -48.57
CA ARG A 239 -4.54 10.65 -49.72
C ARG A 239 -3.98 9.24 -49.57
N ALA A 240 -4.83 8.25 -49.71
CA ALA A 240 -4.40 6.87 -49.69
C ALA A 240 -3.49 6.60 -50.91
N SER A 241 -2.30 6.05 -50.67
CA SER A 241 -1.39 5.58 -51.71
C SER A 241 -1.50 4.08 -51.85
N GLY A 242 -2.05 3.60 -52.97
CA GLY A 242 -2.16 2.17 -53.29
C GLY A 242 -2.38 1.92 -54.77
N ALA A 243 -1.97 0.79 -55.28
CA ALA A 243 -2.16 0.33 -56.67
C ALA A 243 -3.63 -0.07 -56.93
N GLY A 244 -4.49 0.90 -57.15
CA GLY A 244 -5.92 0.67 -57.41
C GLY A 244 -6.57 1.85 -58.10
N GLY A 245 -7.29 1.57 -59.12
CA GLY A 245 -7.96 2.36 -60.17
C GLY A 245 -8.39 3.80 -59.88
N GLN A 246 -8.76 4.49 -60.97
CA GLN A 246 -8.98 5.96 -61.08
C GLN A 246 -9.87 6.66 -60.06
N HIS A 247 -10.54 5.99 -59.14
CA HIS A 247 -11.45 6.62 -58.14
C HIS A 247 -10.83 6.82 -56.77
N ILE A 248 -9.70 6.18 -56.43
CA ILE A 248 -9.08 6.22 -55.11
C ILE A 248 -8.25 7.50 -54.89
N ASN A 249 -7.84 8.15 -55.98
CA ASN A 249 -6.90 9.27 -55.95
C ASN A 249 -7.53 10.66 -55.82
N LYS A 250 -8.86 10.79 -55.63
CA LYS A 250 -9.53 12.11 -55.63
C LYS A 250 -9.92 12.67 -54.29
N THR A 251 -9.92 11.88 -53.21
CA THR A 251 -10.36 12.33 -51.89
C THR A 251 -9.36 11.95 -50.80
N ASP A 252 -9.10 12.88 -49.87
CA ASP A 252 -8.29 12.64 -48.70
C ASP A 252 -9.07 11.80 -47.68
N SER A 253 -9.27 10.53 -47.94
CA SER A 253 -10.08 9.63 -47.10
C SER A 253 -9.28 8.86 -46.05
N ALA A 254 -7.94 8.80 -46.17
CA ALA A 254 -7.09 8.14 -45.20
C ALA A 254 -6.91 8.99 -43.94
N VAL A 255 -6.94 8.36 -42.78
CA VAL A 255 -6.86 9.01 -41.47
C VAL A 255 -5.66 8.42 -40.69
N ARG A 256 -4.85 9.31 -40.12
CA ARG A 256 -3.77 8.97 -39.19
C ARG A 256 -4.07 9.62 -37.85
N LEU A 257 -4.02 8.81 -36.78
CA LEU A 257 -4.12 9.28 -35.40
C LEU A 257 -2.76 9.09 -34.73
N THR A 258 -2.29 10.12 -34.05
CA THR A 258 -1.07 10.09 -33.25
C THR A 258 -1.43 10.44 -31.80
N HIS A 259 -1.24 9.49 -30.88
CA HIS A 259 -1.38 9.74 -29.46
C HIS A 259 -0.08 10.35 -28.95
N ILE A 260 -0.13 11.63 -28.61
CA ILE A 260 1.05 12.46 -28.27
C ILE A 260 1.81 11.91 -27.05
N PRO A 261 1.16 11.54 -25.91
CA PRO A 261 1.86 11.09 -24.72
C PRO A 261 2.64 9.79 -24.89
N THR A 262 2.15 8.85 -25.70
CA THR A 262 2.77 7.53 -25.90
C THR A 262 3.55 7.42 -27.21
N GLY A 263 3.36 8.38 -28.13
CA GLY A 263 3.93 8.33 -29.47
C GLY A 263 3.31 7.25 -30.39
N ILE A 264 2.23 6.60 -29.99
CA ILE A 264 1.58 5.56 -30.78
C ILE A 264 0.87 6.19 -31.97
N VAL A 265 1.14 5.66 -33.16
CA VAL A 265 0.56 6.09 -34.42
C VAL A 265 -0.27 4.95 -35.01
N VAL A 266 -1.48 5.24 -35.41
CA VAL A 266 -2.37 4.33 -36.15
C VAL A 266 -2.89 5.02 -37.40
N GLN A 267 -3.17 4.24 -38.42
CA GLN A 267 -3.72 4.75 -39.67
C GLN A 267 -4.76 3.80 -40.24
N CYS A 268 -5.72 4.36 -40.96
CA CYS A 268 -6.73 3.62 -41.68
C CYS A 268 -6.97 4.27 -43.03
N GLN A 269 -6.90 3.46 -44.10
CA GLN A 269 -7.13 3.87 -45.48
C GLN A 269 -8.05 2.92 -46.26
N ASP A 270 -8.63 1.93 -45.56
CA ASP A 270 -9.32 0.80 -46.22
C ASP A 270 -10.73 1.17 -46.64
N GLY A 271 -11.34 2.20 -46.06
CA GLY A 271 -12.69 2.66 -46.37
C GLY A 271 -12.72 3.79 -47.40
N ARG A 272 -13.86 3.90 -48.11
CA ARG A 272 -14.14 4.99 -49.04
C ARG A 272 -14.55 6.30 -48.35
N SER A 273 -14.96 6.24 -47.10
CA SER A 273 -15.41 7.36 -46.30
C SER A 273 -14.38 7.74 -45.25
N GLN A 274 -14.01 9.03 -45.19
CA GLN A 274 -13.13 9.56 -44.18
C GLN A 274 -13.67 9.33 -42.77
N HIS A 275 -14.99 9.46 -42.58
CA HIS A 275 -15.63 9.25 -41.29
C HIS A 275 -15.50 7.81 -40.82
N SER A 276 -15.76 6.83 -41.69
CA SER A 276 -15.59 5.40 -41.40
C SER A 276 -14.12 5.05 -41.08
N ASN A 277 -13.17 5.61 -41.82
CA ASN A 277 -11.76 5.42 -41.55
C ASN A 277 -11.32 6.02 -40.22
N ARG A 278 -11.93 7.13 -39.82
CA ARG A 278 -11.71 7.75 -38.51
C ARG A 278 -12.17 6.84 -37.37
N ASP A 279 -13.36 6.28 -37.46
CA ASP A 279 -13.91 5.38 -36.44
C ASP A 279 -13.05 4.11 -36.28
N VAL A 280 -12.64 3.53 -37.39
CA VAL A 280 -11.72 2.37 -37.40
C VAL A 280 -10.36 2.74 -36.81
N ALA A 281 -9.80 3.90 -37.16
CA ALA A 281 -8.55 4.38 -36.60
C ALA A 281 -8.63 4.58 -35.07
N TRP A 282 -9.74 5.11 -34.57
CA TRP A 282 -9.96 5.24 -33.12
C TRP A 282 -10.05 3.87 -32.42
N GLN A 283 -10.70 2.89 -33.01
CA GLN A 283 -10.72 1.52 -32.48
C GLN A 283 -9.32 0.90 -32.45
N ARG A 284 -8.53 1.07 -33.55
CA ARG A 284 -7.16 0.61 -33.62
C ARG A 284 -6.26 1.31 -32.58
N LEU A 285 -6.44 2.61 -32.37
CA LEU A 285 -5.71 3.36 -31.35
C LEU A 285 -6.01 2.82 -29.94
N ARG A 286 -7.27 2.58 -29.65
CA ARG A 286 -7.70 2.01 -28.36
C ARG A 286 -7.10 0.65 -28.10
N SER A 287 -7.08 -0.24 -29.10
CA SER A 287 -6.43 -1.54 -29.01
C SER A 287 -4.92 -1.45 -28.80
N ARG A 288 -4.25 -0.52 -29.49
CA ARG A 288 -2.79 -0.33 -29.34
C ARG A 288 -2.41 0.25 -27.99
N LEU A 289 -3.22 1.16 -27.45
CA LEU A 289 -3.02 1.69 -26.10
C LEU A 289 -3.28 0.62 -25.03
N TYR A 290 -4.27 -0.24 -25.24
CA TYR A 290 -4.49 -1.40 -24.36
C TYR A 290 -3.27 -2.32 -24.33
N ASP A 291 -2.73 -2.70 -25.48
CA ASP A 291 -1.53 -3.53 -25.59
C ASP A 291 -0.30 -2.85 -24.92
N TYR A 292 -0.18 -1.54 -25.06
CA TYR A 292 0.89 -0.76 -24.44
C TYR A 292 0.80 -0.79 -22.91
N GLU A 293 -0.39 -0.54 -22.34
CA GLU A 293 -0.61 -0.60 -20.89
C GLU A 293 -0.43 -2.01 -20.33
N MET A 294 -0.87 -3.04 -21.06
CA MET A 294 -0.63 -4.44 -20.69
C MET A 294 0.86 -4.76 -20.61
N ARG A 295 1.64 -4.36 -21.62
CA ARG A 295 3.10 -4.56 -21.59
C ARG A 295 3.76 -3.86 -20.43
N LYS A 296 3.38 -2.62 -20.19
CA LYS A 296 3.91 -1.84 -19.06
C LYS A 296 3.64 -2.54 -17.72
N ARG A 297 2.42 -3.05 -17.51
CA ARG A 297 2.07 -3.82 -16.31
C ARG A 297 2.84 -5.14 -16.21
N MET A 298 3.00 -5.85 -17.32
CA MET A 298 3.81 -7.08 -17.36
C MET A 298 5.28 -6.80 -17.01
N GLU A 299 5.85 -5.70 -17.49
CA GLU A 299 7.22 -5.28 -17.14
C GLU A 299 7.35 -4.93 -15.66
N GLU A 300 6.35 -4.25 -15.08
CA GLU A 300 6.31 -3.95 -13.65
C GLU A 300 6.19 -5.23 -12.82
N GLN A 301 5.32 -6.14 -13.24
CA GLN A 301 5.15 -7.46 -12.60
C GLN A 301 6.42 -8.29 -12.71
N GLN A 302 7.10 -8.29 -13.86
CA GLN A 302 8.38 -8.98 -14.04
C GLN A 302 9.47 -8.41 -13.12
N LYS A 303 9.54 -7.09 -12.95
CA LYS A 303 10.47 -6.48 -11.98
C LYS A 303 10.19 -6.92 -10.55
N LEU A 304 8.91 -7.08 -10.18
CA LEU A 304 8.51 -7.62 -8.87
C LEU A 304 8.94 -9.09 -8.73
N GLU A 305 8.75 -9.90 -9.77
CA GLU A 305 9.21 -11.30 -9.80
C GLU A 305 10.73 -11.42 -9.71
N ASP A 306 11.48 -10.57 -10.42
CA ASP A 306 12.95 -10.52 -10.34
C ASP A 306 13.42 -10.15 -8.92
N THR A 307 12.71 -9.26 -8.24
CA THR A 307 12.97 -8.89 -6.85
C THR A 307 12.74 -10.09 -5.90
N LYS A 308 11.77 -10.99 -6.18
CA LYS A 308 11.58 -12.22 -5.40
C LYS A 308 12.82 -13.10 -5.39
N THR A 309 13.50 -13.21 -6.53
CA THR A 309 14.70 -14.06 -6.68
C THR A 309 15.87 -13.52 -5.82
N ASP A 310 16.03 -12.22 -5.78
CA ASP A 310 17.06 -11.56 -4.95
C ASP A 310 16.78 -11.68 -3.46
N VAL A 311 15.51 -11.57 -3.04
CA VAL A 311 15.11 -11.70 -1.64
C VAL A 311 15.25 -13.12 -1.12
N GLY A 312 15.08 -14.14 -1.96
CA GLY A 312 15.20 -15.56 -1.57
C GLY A 312 16.59 -15.96 -1.05
N TRP A 313 17.64 -15.17 -1.31
CA TRP A 313 19.03 -15.50 -0.95
C TRP A 313 19.75 -14.43 -0.12
N GLY A 314 19.18 -13.24 0.09
CA GLY A 314 20.01 -12.13 0.48
C GLY A 314 19.85 -11.58 1.89
N HIS A 315 18.66 -11.37 2.41
CA HIS A 315 18.51 -10.56 3.61
C HIS A 315 17.65 -11.23 4.67
N GLN A 316 18.33 -11.78 5.69
CA GLN A 316 17.69 -12.21 6.91
C GLN A 316 17.21 -10.98 7.69
N ILE A 317 15.90 -10.86 7.85
CA ILE A 317 15.28 -9.70 8.52
C ILE A 317 15.00 -9.97 10.01
N ARG A 318 14.61 -11.20 10.36
CA ARG A 318 14.22 -11.54 11.73
C ARG A 318 14.71 -12.91 12.14
N SER A 319 15.15 -13.02 13.38
CA SER A 319 15.61 -14.28 13.99
C SER A 319 14.70 -14.66 15.16
N TYR A 320 14.16 -15.85 15.08
CA TYR A 320 13.32 -16.47 16.11
C TYR A 320 14.14 -17.56 16.79
N VAL A 321 14.55 -17.33 18.04
CA VAL A 321 15.31 -18.27 18.87
C VAL A 321 14.41 -18.71 20.01
N LEU A 322 13.64 -19.76 19.79
CA LEU A 322 12.57 -20.17 20.71
C LEU A 322 13.11 -20.76 22.01
N ASP A 323 14.25 -21.45 21.98
CA ASP A 323 14.90 -22.01 23.18
C ASP A 323 15.27 -20.94 24.21
N ASN A 324 15.63 -19.75 23.74
CA ASN A 324 16.03 -18.62 24.57
C ASN A 324 14.90 -17.60 24.76
N SER A 325 13.69 -17.92 24.31
CA SER A 325 12.55 -17.00 24.34
C SER A 325 12.90 -15.62 23.77
N ARG A 326 13.46 -15.61 22.57
CA ARG A 326 13.98 -14.38 21.95
C ARG A 326 13.58 -14.30 20.47
N ILE A 327 12.98 -13.20 20.10
CA ILE A 327 12.73 -12.84 18.71
C ILE A 327 13.31 -11.45 18.48
N LYS A 328 14.23 -11.34 17.50
CA LYS A 328 14.91 -10.09 17.19
C LYS A 328 14.80 -9.75 15.72
N ASP A 329 14.36 -8.53 15.42
CA ASP A 329 14.48 -7.94 14.09
C ASP A 329 15.89 -7.37 13.91
N LEU A 330 16.59 -7.86 12.90
CA LEU A 330 18.01 -7.50 12.68
C LEU A 330 18.17 -6.12 12.05
N ARG A 331 17.11 -5.58 11.45
CA ARG A 331 17.11 -4.25 10.80
C ARG A 331 16.92 -3.14 11.84
N THR A 332 15.99 -3.35 12.75
CA THR A 332 15.59 -2.34 13.75
C THR A 332 16.20 -2.57 15.12
N ASN A 333 16.83 -3.74 15.36
CA ASN A 333 17.30 -4.20 16.65
C ASN A 333 16.22 -4.37 17.74
N VAL A 334 14.95 -4.30 17.36
CA VAL A 334 13.84 -4.58 18.28
C VAL A 334 13.84 -6.05 18.67
N GLU A 335 13.75 -6.31 19.95
CA GLU A 335 13.78 -7.64 20.55
C GLU A 335 12.57 -7.85 21.47
N VAL A 336 11.95 -9.02 21.37
CA VAL A 336 10.79 -9.43 22.17
C VAL A 336 11.04 -10.80 22.77
N SER A 337 10.75 -10.95 24.07
CA SER A 337 10.87 -12.23 24.80
C SER A 337 9.56 -13.04 24.81
N ALA A 338 8.42 -12.41 24.56
CA ALA A 338 7.11 -13.06 24.50
C ALA A 338 6.91 -13.78 23.16
N THR A 339 7.68 -14.82 22.89
CA THR A 339 7.74 -15.51 21.58
C THR A 339 6.40 -16.06 21.13
N GLN A 340 5.62 -16.63 22.05
CA GLN A 340 4.33 -17.21 21.71
C GLN A 340 3.32 -16.13 21.25
N LYS A 341 3.32 -14.95 21.86
CA LYS A 341 2.47 -13.84 21.42
C LYS A 341 2.78 -13.41 20.00
N VAL A 342 4.06 -13.34 19.65
CA VAL A 342 4.52 -13.02 18.29
C VAL A 342 4.07 -14.10 17.31
N LEU A 343 4.25 -15.38 17.63
CA LEU A 343 3.77 -16.49 16.80
C LEU A 343 2.24 -16.52 16.66
N ASP A 344 1.52 -15.96 17.60
CA ASP A 344 0.07 -15.77 17.57
C ASP A 344 -0.37 -14.46 16.90
N GLY A 345 0.54 -13.81 16.17
CA GLY A 345 0.24 -12.67 15.32
C GLY A 345 0.46 -11.29 15.95
N ASP A 346 1.14 -11.18 17.09
CA ASP A 346 1.50 -9.90 17.69
C ASP A 346 2.78 -9.35 17.07
N LEU A 347 2.66 -8.76 15.88
CA LEU A 347 3.77 -8.23 15.09
C LEU A 347 3.89 -6.72 15.13
N ASP A 348 2.99 -6.01 15.78
CA ASP A 348 2.90 -4.55 15.72
C ASP A 348 4.20 -3.84 16.09
N VAL A 349 4.88 -4.30 17.14
CA VAL A 349 6.16 -3.72 17.60
C VAL A 349 7.22 -3.76 16.51
N PHE A 350 7.31 -4.87 15.78
CA PHE A 350 8.28 -5.02 14.68
C PHE A 350 7.88 -4.21 13.46
N ILE A 351 6.62 -4.24 13.09
CA ILE A 351 6.08 -3.52 11.91
C ILE A 351 6.21 -2.01 12.12
N GLU A 352 5.81 -1.49 13.26
CA GLU A 352 5.93 -0.07 13.58
C GLU A 352 7.38 0.40 13.58
N ALA A 353 8.29 -0.36 14.18
CA ALA A 353 9.70 -0.02 14.18
C ALA A 353 10.30 -0.01 12.76
N SER A 354 9.94 -0.98 11.92
CA SER A 354 10.38 -1.06 10.53
C SER A 354 9.87 0.11 9.70
N LEU A 355 8.60 0.47 9.85
CA LEU A 355 8.00 1.61 9.17
C LEU A 355 8.61 2.94 9.64
N LYS A 356 8.87 3.10 10.95
CA LYS A 356 9.51 4.29 11.52
C LYS A 356 10.93 4.51 11.00
N GLN A 357 11.67 3.45 10.81
CA GLN A 357 13.06 3.50 10.32
C GLN A 357 13.15 3.55 8.79
N GLY A 358 12.05 3.28 8.08
CA GLY A 358 12.02 3.28 6.62
C GLY A 358 12.79 2.11 5.98
N VAL A 359 12.79 0.94 6.64
CA VAL A 359 13.45 -0.29 6.16
C VAL A 359 12.46 -1.26 5.56
#